data_9cc75763028977a04784ebcad2d569dd
#
_entry.id   9cc75763028977a04784ebcad2d569dd
#
_cell.length_a   1.000
_cell.length_b   1.000
_cell.length_c   1.000
_cell.angle_alpha   90.00
_cell.angle_beta   90.00
_cell.angle_gamma   90.00
#
_symmetry.space_group_name_H-M   'P 1'
#
loop_
_entity.id
_entity.type
_entity.pdbx_description
1 polymer ?
#
loop_
_entity_poly.entity_id
_entity_poly.type
_entity_poly.pdbx_seq_one_letter_code
_entity_poly.pdbx_strand_id
1 'polypeptide(L)'
;MVSAIRNTIYVTIATLVFNEYLIYYLIQFKCDWPAKDASISENSQIKALIISDTHLLGRRRGHWFDKLRREWQMHRAFQTAIELHNPEVVFVLGDLFDEGLWSDNKELKEYHERFKTLFDLPENIKMFVVAGNHDIGFHYEIFKSRADRFTEMINAASVRLVTIKNIHFVLINSMAMEGDSCFLCRQAVNYINNISDILNCWQGVTSCAIEKKEYSKPILMQHFPLYRKSDALCNEWDSLPVNGTFKEKWDCLSKESTLYLKKSLNFREAWSGHTHQGCIYKHWDNPSVYEYTVASFSWRNRNDPNYILALFSNVDDTVIYKCAMPTESAVINIYMLSAIIIIAHWIVFIFMLFYTRNNQRKVTEKIN
;
A
#
# COMPACT_ATOMS: atom_id res chain seq x y z
N MET A 1 -14.46 -1.84 -45.85
CA MET A 1 -13.71 -0.84 -45.07
C MET A 1 -14.47 -0.45 -43.80
N VAL A 2 -15.73 0.04 -43.89
CA VAL A 2 -16.52 0.45 -42.70
C VAL A 2 -16.65 -0.67 -41.66
N SER A 3 -16.92 -1.93 -42.07
CA SER A 3 -17.03 -3.05 -41.12
C SER A 3 -15.72 -3.35 -40.37
N ALA A 4 -14.57 -3.28 -41.08
CA ALA A 4 -13.26 -3.52 -40.45
C ALA A 4 -12.93 -2.44 -39.45
N ILE A 5 -13.17 -1.16 -39.77
CA ILE A 5 -12.99 -0.05 -38.84
C ILE A 5 -13.88 -0.20 -37.60
N ARG A 6 -15.16 -0.52 -37.80
CA ARG A 6 -16.13 -0.75 -36.73
C ARG A 6 -15.66 -1.86 -35.78
N ASN A 7 -15.22 -3.00 -36.31
CA ASN A 7 -14.73 -4.10 -35.49
C ASN A 7 -13.44 -3.71 -34.69
N THR A 8 -12.53 -2.98 -35.32
CA THR A 8 -11.34 -2.43 -34.63
C THR A 8 -11.74 -1.54 -33.45
N ILE A 9 -12.70 -0.63 -33.66
CA ILE A 9 -13.20 0.25 -32.60
C ILE A 9 -13.80 -0.58 -31.45
N TYR A 10 -14.63 -1.60 -31.75
CA TYR A 10 -15.22 -2.43 -30.72
C TYR A 10 -14.17 -3.20 -29.91
N VAL A 11 -13.18 -3.81 -30.55
CA VAL A 11 -12.10 -4.53 -29.87
C VAL A 11 -11.31 -3.57 -29.00
N THR A 12 -10.96 -2.39 -29.51
CA THR A 12 -10.22 -1.38 -28.76
C THR A 12 -10.98 -0.92 -27.51
N ILE A 13 -12.26 -0.56 -27.68
CA ILE A 13 -13.10 -0.11 -26.55
C ILE A 13 -13.26 -1.24 -25.52
N ALA A 14 -13.55 -2.46 -25.96
CA ALA A 14 -13.71 -3.60 -25.07
C ALA A 14 -12.42 -3.88 -24.28
N THR A 15 -11.26 -3.80 -24.93
CA THR A 15 -9.95 -3.96 -24.26
C THR A 15 -9.69 -2.87 -23.25
N LEU A 16 -9.97 -1.59 -23.58
CA LEU A 16 -9.83 -0.47 -22.66
C LEU A 16 -10.75 -0.61 -21.45
N VAL A 17 -12.03 -0.86 -21.67
CA VAL A 17 -12.99 -1.04 -20.57
C VAL A 17 -12.60 -2.21 -19.68
N PHE A 18 -12.14 -3.30 -20.26
CA PHE A 18 -11.70 -4.46 -19.48
C PHE A 18 -10.45 -4.17 -18.66
N ASN A 19 -9.38 -3.68 -19.30
CA ASN A 19 -8.08 -3.48 -18.65
C ASN A 19 -8.07 -2.32 -17.66
N GLU A 20 -8.77 -1.22 -17.99
CA GLU A 20 -8.73 -0.01 -17.17
C GLU A 20 -9.83 0.02 -16.11
N TYR A 21 -10.80 -0.89 -16.16
CA TYR A 21 -11.93 -0.88 -15.25
C TYR A 21 -12.30 -2.27 -14.72
N LEU A 22 -12.78 -3.17 -15.57
CA LEU A 22 -13.41 -4.42 -15.14
C LEU A 22 -12.45 -5.39 -14.46
N ILE A 23 -11.20 -5.46 -14.88
CA ILE A 23 -10.19 -6.36 -14.30
C ILE A 23 -9.98 -6.14 -12.80
N TYR A 24 -10.09 -4.88 -12.34
CA TYR A 24 -9.94 -4.54 -10.91
C TYR A 24 -11.08 -5.15 -10.10
N TYR A 25 -12.31 -5.04 -10.56
CA TYR A 25 -13.46 -5.65 -9.90
C TYR A 25 -13.37 -7.18 -9.91
N LEU A 26 -13.06 -7.78 -11.06
CA LEU A 26 -13.00 -9.25 -11.20
C LEU A 26 -11.96 -9.90 -10.29
N ILE A 27 -10.84 -9.23 -10.06
CA ILE A 27 -9.78 -9.74 -9.18
C ILE A 27 -10.11 -9.47 -7.73
N GLN A 28 -10.49 -8.23 -7.39
CA GLN A 28 -10.72 -7.83 -6.01
C GLN A 28 -12.04 -8.36 -5.45
N PHE A 29 -13.02 -8.70 -6.28
CA PHE A 29 -14.26 -9.36 -5.84
C PHE A 29 -14.03 -10.73 -5.20
N LYS A 30 -12.89 -11.36 -5.48
CA LYS A 30 -12.49 -12.62 -4.84
C LYS A 30 -11.94 -12.42 -3.42
N CYS A 31 -11.66 -11.17 -3.07
CA CYS A 31 -11.20 -10.79 -1.76
C CYS A 31 -12.40 -10.49 -0.88
N ASP A 32 -12.41 -11.04 0.32
CA ASP A 32 -13.50 -10.82 1.27
C ASP A 32 -12.92 -10.54 2.66
N TRP A 33 -13.72 -9.95 3.52
CA TRP A 33 -13.34 -9.83 4.92
C TRP A 33 -13.05 -11.21 5.51
N PRO A 34 -11.98 -11.37 6.30
CA PRO A 34 -11.72 -12.65 6.94
C PRO A 34 -12.93 -13.07 7.78
N ALA A 35 -13.15 -14.39 7.89
CA ALA A 35 -14.27 -14.93 8.63
C ALA A 35 -14.25 -14.45 10.09
N LYS A 36 -15.36 -13.89 10.53
CA LYS A 36 -15.53 -13.42 11.91
C LYS A 36 -15.65 -14.61 12.85
N ASP A 37 -15.00 -14.53 14.00
CA ASP A 37 -15.42 -15.37 15.12
C ASP A 37 -16.82 -14.91 15.58
N ALA A 38 -17.78 -15.82 15.53
CA ALA A 38 -19.18 -15.54 15.85
C ALA A 38 -19.40 -15.05 17.30
N SER A 39 -18.38 -15.21 18.17
CA SER A 39 -18.40 -14.77 19.56
C SER A 39 -18.13 -13.28 19.75
N ILE A 40 -17.56 -12.57 18.76
CA ILE A 40 -17.14 -11.17 18.89
C ILE A 40 -18.20 -10.24 18.28
N SER A 41 -18.69 -9.29 19.06
CA SER A 41 -19.62 -8.28 18.60
C SER A 41 -19.03 -7.42 17.49
N GLU A 42 -19.79 -7.12 16.43
CA GLU A 42 -19.38 -6.21 15.33
C GLU A 42 -18.95 -4.82 15.84
N ASN A 43 -19.57 -4.35 16.92
CA ASN A 43 -19.27 -3.05 17.51
C ASN A 43 -17.88 -2.98 18.17
N SER A 44 -17.27 -4.13 18.48
CA SER A 44 -15.94 -4.24 19.10
C SER A 44 -14.81 -4.52 18.09
N GLN A 45 -15.15 -4.64 16.83
CA GLN A 45 -14.19 -4.85 15.74
C GLN A 45 -14.03 -3.62 14.86
N ILE A 46 -12.83 -3.46 14.28
CA ILE A 46 -12.51 -2.42 13.29
C ILE A 46 -12.17 -3.11 11.98
N LYS A 47 -12.87 -2.73 10.93
CA LYS A 47 -12.56 -3.09 9.54
C LYS A 47 -11.52 -2.12 9.00
N ALA A 48 -10.28 -2.56 8.82
CA ALA A 48 -9.19 -1.73 8.33
C ALA A 48 -8.69 -2.21 6.98
N LEU A 49 -8.45 -1.27 6.06
CA LEU A 49 -7.70 -1.49 4.84
C LEU A 49 -6.29 -0.95 5.04
N ILE A 50 -5.26 -1.78 4.75
CA ILE A 50 -3.86 -1.42 4.99
C ILE A 50 -3.10 -1.51 3.67
N ILE A 51 -2.45 -0.40 3.31
CA ILE A 51 -1.60 -0.26 2.13
C ILE A 51 -0.23 0.29 2.52
N SER A 52 0.77 0.08 1.69
CA SER A 52 2.12 0.60 1.86
C SER A 52 2.79 0.88 0.53
N ASP A 53 3.85 1.70 0.55
CA ASP A 53 4.79 1.84 -0.56
C ASP A 53 4.12 2.19 -1.90
N THR A 54 3.32 3.26 -1.91
CA THR A 54 2.63 3.74 -3.11
C THR A 54 3.60 4.39 -4.10
N HIS A 55 4.68 5.01 -3.63
CA HIS A 55 5.75 5.60 -4.43
C HIS A 55 5.26 6.42 -5.61
N LEU A 56 4.41 7.42 -5.36
CA LEU A 56 3.99 8.36 -6.42
C LEU A 56 5.23 9.02 -7.02
N LEU A 57 5.40 8.85 -8.34
CA LEU A 57 6.54 9.39 -9.06
C LEU A 57 6.49 10.92 -9.10
N GLY A 58 7.61 11.55 -8.76
CA GLY A 58 7.81 12.98 -8.80
C GLY A 58 8.18 13.51 -10.20
N ARG A 59 8.84 14.68 -10.23
CA ARG A 59 9.24 15.33 -11.48
C ARG A 59 10.54 14.80 -12.06
N ARG A 60 11.42 14.21 -11.22
CA ARG A 60 12.79 13.82 -11.57
C ARG A 60 12.86 12.43 -12.19
N ARG A 61 12.00 11.53 -11.75
CA ARG A 61 12.00 10.11 -12.15
C ARG A 61 10.74 9.74 -12.91
N GLY A 62 10.89 8.83 -13.85
CA GLY A 62 9.78 8.26 -14.61
C GLY A 62 9.28 9.14 -15.77
N HIS A 63 8.99 8.47 -16.85
CA HIS A 63 8.33 9.08 -18.01
C HIS A 63 6.88 9.43 -17.68
N TRP A 64 6.30 10.46 -18.34
CA TRP A 64 4.90 10.87 -18.09
C TRP A 64 3.90 9.73 -18.25
N PHE A 65 4.12 8.83 -19.21
CA PHE A 65 3.24 7.68 -19.46
C PHE A 65 3.34 6.64 -18.33
N ASP A 66 4.53 6.44 -17.76
CA ASP A 66 4.72 5.58 -16.59
C ASP A 66 3.98 6.12 -15.36
N LYS A 67 4.04 7.44 -15.15
CA LYS A 67 3.28 8.10 -14.08
C LYS A 67 1.78 7.87 -14.26
N LEU A 68 1.27 8.20 -15.44
CA LEU A 68 -0.14 8.05 -15.77
C LEU A 68 -0.63 6.61 -15.50
N ARG A 69 0.10 5.62 -16.00
CA ARG A 69 -0.27 4.22 -15.89
C ARG A 69 -0.27 3.70 -14.45
N ARG A 70 0.75 4.07 -13.67
CA ARG A 70 0.89 3.65 -12.26
C ARG A 70 -0.10 4.37 -11.35
N GLU A 71 -0.29 5.66 -11.55
CA GLU A 71 -1.29 6.42 -10.81
C GLU A 71 -2.71 5.93 -11.11
N TRP A 72 -3.00 5.65 -12.38
CA TRP A 72 -4.27 5.06 -12.76
C TRP A 72 -4.50 3.70 -12.10
N GLN A 73 -3.50 2.83 -12.10
CA GLN A 73 -3.55 1.54 -11.42
C GLN A 73 -3.89 1.70 -9.93
N MET A 74 -3.14 2.55 -9.23
CA MET A 74 -3.35 2.77 -7.80
C MET A 74 -4.74 3.37 -7.53
N HIS A 75 -5.12 4.39 -8.30
CA HIS A 75 -6.44 5.00 -8.17
C HIS A 75 -7.57 3.98 -8.37
N ARG A 76 -7.52 3.23 -9.48
CA ARG A 76 -8.57 2.24 -9.76
C ARG A 76 -8.61 1.12 -8.74
N ALA A 77 -7.45 0.59 -8.35
CA ALA A 77 -7.37 -0.45 -7.33
C ALA A 77 -7.91 0.04 -5.98
N PHE A 78 -7.52 1.25 -5.56
CA PHE A 78 -7.96 1.81 -4.29
C PHE A 78 -9.45 2.10 -4.26
N GLN A 79 -9.99 2.79 -5.28
CA GLN A 79 -11.42 3.11 -5.35
C GLN A 79 -12.27 1.82 -5.41
N THR A 80 -11.82 0.80 -6.16
CA THR A 80 -12.48 -0.50 -6.19
C THR A 80 -12.45 -1.20 -4.81
N ALA A 81 -11.32 -1.13 -4.10
CA ALA A 81 -11.22 -1.70 -2.76
C ALA A 81 -12.14 -1.01 -1.75
N ILE A 82 -12.20 0.33 -1.79
CA ILE A 82 -13.12 1.12 -0.93
C ILE A 82 -14.58 0.78 -1.22
N GLU A 83 -14.95 0.70 -2.51
CA GLU A 83 -16.32 0.40 -2.93
C GLU A 83 -16.77 -1.02 -2.54
N LEU A 84 -15.90 -2.01 -2.75
CA LEU A 84 -16.23 -3.43 -2.47
C LEU A 84 -16.21 -3.75 -0.97
N HIS A 85 -15.26 -3.17 -0.22
CA HIS A 85 -15.01 -3.62 1.16
C HIS A 85 -15.52 -2.64 2.22
N ASN A 86 -15.76 -1.38 1.87
CA ASN A 86 -16.26 -0.34 2.79
C ASN A 86 -15.56 -0.38 4.18
N PRO A 87 -14.22 -0.16 4.26
CA PRO A 87 -13.48 -0.19 5.51
C PRO A 87 -13.89 0.98 6.41
N GLU A 88 -13.70 0.86 7.72
CA GLU A 88 -13.90 1.96 8.68
C GLU A 88 -12.68 2.89 8.76
N VAL A 89 -11.49 2.33 8.46
CA VAL A 89 -10.22 3.05 8.53
C VAL A 89 -9.25 2.54 7.47
N VAL A 90 -8.42 3.45 6.96
CA VAL A 90 -7.29 3.13 6.07
C VAL A 90 -5.99 3.48 6.78
N PHE A 91 -5.03 2.56 6.79
CA PHE A 91 -3.66 2.83 7.21
C PHE A 91 -2.73 2.80 5.99
N VAL A 92 -1.85 3.81 5.90
CA VAL A 92 -0.80 3.90 4.87
C VAL A 92 0.56 3.86 5.57
N LEU A 93 1.30 2.79 5.36
CA LEU A 93 2.52 2.49 6.12
C LEU A 93 3.79 3.07 5.49
N GLY A 94 3.71 4.30 4.98
CA GLY A 94 4.85 5.06 4.50
C GLY A 94 5.17 4.89 3.02
N ASP A 95 6.20 5.62 2.60
CA ASP A 95 6.66 5.75 1.20
C ASP A 95 5.53 6.10 0.24
N LEU A 96 4.84 7.22 0.57
CA LEU A 96 3.78 7.77 -0.26
C LEU A 96 4.35 8.26 -1.59
N PHE A 97 5.50 8.94 -1.52
CA PHE A 97 6.16 9.61 -2.64
C PHE A 97 7.53 8.98 -2.92
N ASP A 98 7.85 8.76 -4.19
CA ASP A 98 9.18 8.25 -4.60
C ASP A 98 10.28 9.34 -4.45
N GLU A 99 9.90 10.61 -4.44
CA GLU A 99 10.82 11.76 -4.45
C GLU A 99 10.54 12.79 -3.34
N GLY A 100 9.81 12.44 -2.31
CA GLY A 100 9.45 13.35 -1.21
C GLY A 100 10.66 13.99 -0.57
N LEU A 101 11.70 13.19 -0.34
CA LEU A 101 12.96 13.65 0.27
C LEU A 101 13.70 14.73 -0.53
N TRP A 102 13.52 14.79 -1.87
CA TRP A 102 14.16 15.78 -2.75
C TRP A 102 13.25 16.93 -3.14
N SER A 103 11.97 16.85 -2.76
CA SER A 103 10.97 17.85 -3.15
C SER A 103 11.17 19.17 -2.42
N ASP A 104 10.90 20.27 -3.10
CA ASP A 104 10.67 21.57 -2.46
C ASP A 104 9.22 21.69 -1.95
N ASN A 105 8.86 22.83 -1.35
CA ASN A 105 7.52 23.04 -0.80
C ASN A 105 6.42 23.00 -1.86
N LYS A 106 6.70 23.50 -3.06
CA LYS A 106 5.73 23.51 -4.16
C LYS A 106 5.54 22.13 -4.74
N GLU A 107 6.63 21.40 -4.94
CA GLU A 107 6.61 20.02 -5.44
C GLU A 107 5.88 19.09 -4.44
N LEU A 108 6.19 19.19 -3.14
CA LEU A 108 5.52 18.36 -2.13
C LEU A 108 4.02 18.65 -2.05
N LYS A 109 3.62 19.94 -2.17
CA LYS A 109 2.20 20.30 -2.23
C LYS A 109 1.51 19.69 -3.46
N GLU A 110 2.16 19.73 -4.62
CA GLU A 110 1.64 19.08 -5.84
C GLU A 110 1.50 17.56 -5.65
N TYR A 111 2.51 16.91 -5.03
CA TYR A 111 2.45 15.47 -4.77
C TYR A 111 1.35 15.12 -3.77
N HIS A 112 1.17 15.94 -2.75
CA HIS A 112 0.09 15.77 -1.77
C HIS A 112 -1.30 15.91 -2.41
N GLU A 113 -1.55 16.93 -3.23
CA GLU A 113 -2.84 17.09 -3.91
C GLU A 113 -3.12 15.92 -4.87
N ARG A 114 -2.10 15.41 -5.56
CA ARG A 114 -2.23 14.21 -6.39
C ARG A 114 -2.57 12.99 -5.53
N PHE A 115 -1.86 12.81 -4.41
CA PHE A 115 -2.14 11.72 -3.47
C PHE A 115 -3.59 11.78 -2.99
N LYS A 116 -4.07 12.93 -2.54
CA LYS A 116 -5.47 13.12 -2.12
C LYS A 116 -6.47 12.77 -3.22
N THR A 117 -6.18 13.15 -4.46
CA THR A 117 -7.05 12.83 -5.61
C THR A 117 -7.10 11.34 -5.92
N LEU A 118 -5.94 10.65 -5.85
CA LEU A 118 -5.84 9.23 -6.17
C LEU A 118 -6.45 8.34 -5.06
N PHE A 119 -6.27 8.76 -3.81
CA PHE A 119 -6.70 8.05 -2.61
C PHE A 119 -7.85 8.78 -1.89
N ASP A 120 -8.76 9.37 -2.68
CA ASP A 120 -9.94 10.03 -2.15
C ASP A 120 -10.83 9.05 -1.38
N LEU A 121 -11.38 9.52 -0.27
CA LEU A 121 -12.18 8.71 0.67
C LEU A 121 -13.51 9.38 0.98
N PRO A 122 -14.57 8.60 1.17
CA PRO A 122 -15.78 9.07 1.80
C PRO A 122 -15.52 9.69 3.19
N GLU A 123 -16.28 10.71 3.57
CA GLU A 123 -16.08 11.46 4.84
C GLU A 123 -16.11 10.60 6.11
N ASN A 124 -16.80 9.48 6.07
CA ASN A 124 -16.92 8.54 7.19
C ASN A 124 -15.69 7.64 7.36
N ILE A 125 -14.79 7.57 6.39
CA ILE A 125 -13.58 6.74 6.44
C ILE A 125 -12.37 7.61 6.78
N LYS A 126 -11.65 7.25 7.84
CA LYS A 126 -10.44 7.98 8.25
C LYS A 126 -9.19 7.33 7.68
N MET A 127 -8.24 8.15 7.22
CA MET A 127 -6.92 7.70 6.80
C MET A 127 -5.88 8.12 7.84
N PHE A 128 -5.00 7.18 8.19
CA PHE A 128 -3.83 7.42 9.02
C PHE A 128 -2.57 7.02 8.29
N VAL A 129 -1.58 7.90 8.32
CA VAL A 129 -0.34 7.75 7.55
C VAL A 129 0.85 7.77 8.50
N VAL A 130 1.84 6.94 8.24
CA VAL A 130 3.19 7.05 8.80
C VAL A 130 4.17 7.49 7.71
N ALA A 131 5.27 8.14 8.09
CA ALA A 131 6.29 8.54 7.12
C ALA A 131 7.21 7.36 6.77
N GLY A 132 7.58 7.26 5.48
CA GLY A 132 8.63 6.38 5.00
C GLY A 132 9.93 7.13 4.66
N ASN A 133 10.98 6.40 4.30
CA ASN A 133 12.28 6.98 3.99
C ASN A 133 12.28 7.75 2.65
N HIS A 134 11.47 7.39 1.68
CA HIS A 134 11.32 8.16 0.44
C HIS A 134 10.53 9.47 0.66
N ASP A 135 9.72 9.55 1.70
CA ASP A 135 8.95 10.76 2.02
C ASP A 135 9.83 11.87 2.61
N ILE A 136 10.73 11.53 3.54
CA ILE A 136 11.49 12.49 4.35
C ILE A 136 13.01 12.26 4.35
N GLY A 137 13.49 11.16 3.82
CA GLY A 137 14.89 10.70 3.82
C GLY A 137 15.18 9.64 4.87
N PHE A 138 16.24 8.88 4.67
CA PHE A 138 16.81 8.05 5.73
C PHE A 138 17.29 8.94 6.88
N HIS A 139 17.42 8.38 8.07
CA HIS A 139 17.77 9.09 9.28
C HIS A 139 18.93 10.11 9.12
N TYR A 140 20.03 9.71 8.46
CA TYR A 140 21.19 10.56 8.21
C TYR A 140 20.97 11.68 7.17
N GLU A 141 19.86 11.62 6.42
CA GLU A 141 19.47 12.61 5.40
C GLU A 141 18.34 13.55 5.85
N ILE A 142 17.78 13.33 7.04
CA ILE A 142 16.61 14.08 7.50
C ILE A 142 17.02 15.45 8.00
N PHE A 143 16.45 16.49 7.40
CA PHE A 143 16.46 17.85 7.92
C PHE A 143 15.15 18.13 8.67
N LYS A 144 15.26 18.89 9.78
CA LYS A 144 14.09 19.26 10.59
C LYS A 144 12.98 19.89 9.77
N SER A 145 13.30 20.83 8.88
CA SER A 145 12.34 21.50 8.01
C SER A 145 11.60 20.53 7.07
N ARG A 146 12.25 19.45 6.66
CA ARG A 146 11.66 18.44 5.79
C ARG A 146 10.67 17.55 6.55
N ALA A 147 11.06 17.11 7.74
CA ALA A 147 10.19 16.32 8.62
C ALA A 147 8.96 17.11 9.08
N ASP A 148 9.17 18.37 9.52
CA ASP A 148 8.08 19.26 9.94
C ASP A 148 7.09 19.50 8.80
N ARG A 149 7.59 19.82 7.60
CA ARG A 149 6.79 20.05 6.41
C ARG A 149 5.92 18.85 6.04
N PHE A 150 6.48 17.64 6.07
CA PHE A 150 5.72 16.41 5.81
C PHE A 150 4.65 16.20 6.88
N THR A 151 5.02 16.36 8.15
CA THR A 151 4.10 16.23 9.29
C THR A 151 2.91 17.19 9.17
N GLU A 152 3.17 18.47 8.86
CA GLU A 152 2.11 19.48 8.73
C GLU A 152 1.20 19.22 7.51
N MET A 153 1.80 18.89 6.37
CA MET A 153 1.06 18.73 5.10
C MET A 153 0.23 17.44 5.06
N ILE A 154 0.80 16.33 5.54
CA ILE A 154 0.16 14.99 5.48
C ILE A 154 -0.62 14.69 6.78
N ASN A 155 -0.45 15.52 7.82
CA ASN A 155 -0.99 15.24 9.17
C ASN A 155 -0.46 13.91 9.76
N ALA A 156 0.83 13.63 9.51
CA ALA A 156 1.52 12.41 9.94
C ALA A 156 2.56 12.75 11.02
N ALA A 157 2.11 12.86 12.28
CA ALA A 157 3.01 13.11 13.40
C ALA A 157 4.05 12.00 13.56
N SER A 158 5.25 12.36 14.05
CA SER A 158 6.36 11.41 14.23
C SER A 158 6.00 10.25 15.17
N VAL A 159 5.21 10.53 16.22
CA VAL A 159 4.62 9.51 17.11
C VAL A 159 3.20 9.94 17.43
N ARG A 160 2.25 9.02 17.30
CA ARG A 160 0.83 9.32 17.53
C ARG A 160 0.11 8.11 18.12
N LEU A 161 -0.66 8.33 19.19
CA LEU A 161 -1.63 7.35 19.72
C LEU A 161 -3.00 7.63 19.10
N VAL A 162 -3.58 6.64 18.44
CA VAL A 162 -4.93 6.65 17.88
C VAL A 162 -5.75 5.58 18.57
N THR A 163 -6.91 5.95 19.09
CA THR A 163 -7.85 4.99 19.71
C THR A 163 -9.16 5.00 18.94
N ILE A 164 -9.56 3.83 18.48
CA ILE A 164 -10.84 3.60 17.78
C ILE A 164 -11.50 2.38 18.46
N LYS A 165 -12.74 2.49 18.92
CA LYS A 165 -13.47 1.41 19.58
C LYS A 165 -12.65 0.66 20.67
N ASN A 166 -11.90 1.42 21.48
CA ASN A 166 -10.98 0.91 22.51
C ASN A 166 -9.82 0.03 22.01
N ILE A 167 -9.54 0.05 20.72
CA ILE A 167 -8.35 -0.52 20.13
C ILE A 167 -7.33 0.61 19.94
N HIS A 168 -6.12 0.41 20.42
CA HIS A 168 -5.07 1.43 20.46
C HIS A 168 -4.02 1.17 19.38
N PHE A 169 -3.82 2.14 18.51
CA PHE A 169 -2.78 2.11 17.49
C PHE A 169 -1.72 3.13 17.83
N VAL A 170 -0.45 2.71 17.84
CA VAL A 170 0.70 3.59 18.00
C VAL A 170 1.40 3.70 16.66
N LEU A 171 1.28 4.86 16.03
CA LEU A 171 1.91 5.17 14.75
C LEU A 171 3.28 5.79 15.01
N ILE A 172 4.34 5.29 14.39
CA ILE A 172 5.71 5.74 14.61
C ILE A 172 6.44 5.98 13.30
N ASN A 173 7.09 7.12 13.17
CA ASN A 173 8.10 7.36 12.15
C ASN A 173 9.37 6.55 12.46
N SER A 174 9.63 5.52 11.69
CA SER A 174 10.76 4.60 11.87
C SER A 174 12.13 5.29 11.83
N MET A 175 12.27 6.37 11.04
CA MET A 175 13.52 7.15 10.96
C MET A 175 13.85 7.90 12.25
N ALA A 176 12.89 8.03 13.18
CA ALA A 176 13.12 8.59 14.51
C ALA A 176 13.66 7.56 15.54
N MET A 177 13.89 6.32 15.10
CA MET A 177 14.23 5.20 16.00
C MET A 177 15.71 4.80 15.93
N GLU A 178 16.62 5.72 15.57
CA GLU A 178 18.06 5.41 15.44
C GLU A 178 18.84 5.36 16.76
N GLY A 179 18.30 5.92 17.84
CA GLY A 179 18.91 5.85 19.17
C GLY A 179 20.10 6.79 19.41
N ASP A 180 20.41 7.69 18.47
CA ASP A 180 21.59 8.60 18.51
C ASP A 180 21.28 9.98 19.11
N SER A 181 20.12 10.14 19.74
CA SER A 181 19.69 11.40 20.34
C SER A 181 19.55 12.58 19.37
N CYS A 182 19.29 12.29 18.09
CA CYS A 182 18.95 13.32 17.10
C CYS A 182 17.73 14.15 17.53
N PHE A 183 17.49 15.28 16.86
CA PHE A 183 16.34 16.14 17.21
C PHE A 183 15.00 15.37 17.12
N LEU A 184 14.84 14.55 16.07
CA LEU A 184 13.63 13.74 15.84
C LEU A 184 13.57 12.57 16.84
N CYS A 185 14.72 11.93 17.11
CA CYS A 185 14.82 10.79 18.02
C CYS A 185 14.46 11.14 19.45
N ARG A 186 14.98 12.27 19.99
CA ARG A 186 14.64 12.73 21.34
C ARG A 186 13.15 13.04 21.48
N GLN A 187 12.58 13.68 20.48
CA GLN A 187 11.16 14.00 20.48
C GLN A 187 10.32 12.72 20.44
N ALA A 188 10.68 11.76 19.60
CA ALA A 188 9.98 10.47 19.50
C ALA A 188 10.03 9.69 20.82
N VAL A 189 11.21 9.59 21.45
CA VAL A 189 11.37 8.94 22.76
C VAL A 189 10.47 9.58 23.82
N ASN A 190 10.41 10.92 23.89
CA ASN A 190 9.55 11.60 24.83
C ASN A 190 8.05 11.29 24.60
N TYR A 191 7.61 11.29 23.34
CA TYR A 191 6.23 10.94 23.02
C TYR A 191 5.92 9.46 23.30
N ILE A 192 6.85 8.54 23.00
CA ILE A 192 6.69 7.11 23.30
C ILE A 192 6.57 6.88 24.79
N ASN A 193 7.41 7.54 25.62
CA ASN A 193 7.32 7.45 27.06
C ASN A 193 5.98 7.99 27.59
N ASN A 194 5.53 9.14 27.09
CA ASN A 194 4.21 9.67 27.44
C ASN A 194 3.06 8.72 27.05
N ILE A 195 3.13 8.10 25.86
CA ILE A 195 2.14 7.09 25.46
C ILE A 195 2.22 5.86 26.37
N SER A 196 3.43 5.42 26.74
CA SER A 196 3.63 4.35 27.71
C SER A 196 2.95 4.65 29.05
N ASP A 197 3.11 5.86 29.57
CA ASP A 197 2.47 6.29 30.81
C ASP A 197 0.95 6.31 30.70
N ILE A 198 0.41 6.77 29.56
CA ILE A 198 -1.03 6.73 29.26
C ILE A 198 -1.55 5.29 29.25
N LEU A 199 -0.87 4.38 28.57
CA LEU A 199 -1.26 2.97 28.47
C LEU A 199 -1.18 2.27 29.83
N ASN A 200 -0.14 2.53 30.62
CA ASN A 200 0.02 2.01 31.99
C ASN A 200 -1.10 2.52 32.92
N CYS A 201 -1.50 3.79 32.77
CA CYS A 201 -2.63 4.36 33.47
C CYS A 201 -3.93 3.62 33.11
N TRP A 202 -4.22 3.43 31.82
CA TRP A 202 -5.42 2.73 31.38
C TRP A 202 -5.43 1.26 31.80
N GLN A 203 -4.27 0.61 31.83
CA GLN A 203 -4.10 -0.76 32.34
C GLN A 203 -4.30 -0.84 33.87
N GLY A 204 -4.19 0.28 34.60
CA GLY A 204 -4.31 0.33 36.05
C GLY A 204 -2.99 0.06 36.80
N VAL A 205 -1.85 0.12 36.10
CA VAL A 205 -0.50 -0.01 36.67
C VAL A 205 -0.11 1.25 37.43
N THR A 206 -0.52 2.42 36.90
CA THR A 206 -0.27 3.73 37.49
C THR A 206 -1.55 4.52 37.70
N SER A 207 -1.52 5.56 38.54
CA SER A 207 -2.66 6.46 38.71
C SER A 207 -2.88 7.29 37.43
N CYS A 208 -4.14 7.51 37.08
CA CYS A 208 -4.51 8.28 35.90
C CYS A 208 -4.69 9.77 36.23
N ALA A 209 -3.92 10.63 35.54
CA ALA A 209 -4.16 12.08 35.51
C ALA A 209 -5.09 12.51 34.36
N ILE A 210 -5.45 11.58 33.49
CA ILE A 210 -6.30 11.79 32.30
C ILE A 210 -7.53 10.88 32.36
N GLU A 211 -8.51 11.12 31.49
CA GLU A 211 -9.66 10.23 31.34
C GLU A 211 -9.23 8.79 31.04
N LYS A 212 -9.70 7.85 31.87
CA LYS A 212 -9.37 6.45 31.73
C LYS A 212 -10.22 5.82 30.61
N LYS A 213 -9.54 5.19 29.64
CA LYS A 213 -10.18 4.36 28.62
C LYS A 213 -10.03 2.89 28.96
N GLU A 214 -10.85 2.07 28.34
CA GLU A 214 -10.68 0.63 28.41
C GLU A 214 -9.34 0.25 27.75
N TYR A 215 -8.55 -0.56 28.45
CA TYR A 215 -7.21 -0.94 27.98
C TYR A 215 -7.28 -2.16 27.07
N SER A 216 -6.60 -2.07 25.95
CA SER A 216 -6.15 -3.21 25.15
C SER A 216 -4.67 -3.03 24.81
N LYS A 217 -3.95 -4.13 24.62
CA LYS A 217 -2.54 -4.02 24.16
C LYS A 217 -2.50 -3.29 22.83
N PRO A 218 -1.63 -2.28 22.70
CA PRO A 218 -1.58 -1.48 21.47
C PRO A 218 -1.06 -2.29 20.27
N ILE A 219 -1.35 -1.77 19.09
CA ILE A 219 -0.88 -2.23 17.80
C ILE A 219 0.12 -1.20 17.29
N LEU A 220 1.32 -1.66 16.93
CA LEU A 220 2.36 -0.79 16.38
C LEU A 220 2.21 -0.66 14.88
N MET A 221 2.17 0.58 14.36
CA MET A 221 2.12 0.91 12.95
C MET A 221 3.36 1.72 12.59
N GLN A 222 4.20 1.22 11.69
CA GLN A 222 5.44 1.88 11.30
C GLN A 222 5.81 1.54 9.86
N HIS A 223 6.87 2.17 9.32
CA HIS A 223 7.30 1.90 7.95
C HIS A 223 8.37 0.80 7.92
N PHE A 224 9.49 0.93 8.64
CA PHE A 224 10.51 -0.10 8.70
C PHE A 224 10.02 -1.30 9.51
N PRO A 225 10.32 -2.53 9.08
CA PRO A 225 10.12 -3.71 9.89
C PRO A 225 10.90 -3.64 11.22
N LEU A 226 10.41 -4.34 12.23
CA LEU A 226 11.18 -4.66 13.43
C LEU A 226 12.44 -5.44 13.05
N TYR A 227 13.45 -5.40 13.91
CA TYR A 227 14.68 -6.16 13.66
C TYR A 227 14.41 -7.64 13.42
N ARG A 228 14.83 -8.11 12.26
CA ARG A 228 14.92 -9.52 11.88
C ARG A 228 16.08 -9.71 10.91
N LYS A 229 16.63 -10.93 10.85
CA LYS A 229 17.82 -11.20 10.03
C LYS A 229 17.51 -11.22 8.53
N SER A 230 16.33 -11.65 8.15
CA SER A 230 15.88 -11.75 6.75
C SER A 230 14.42 -12.14 6.68
N ASP A 231 13.84 -12.12 5.49
CA ASP A 231 12.51 -12.63 5.18
C ASP A 231 12.51 -14.11 4.71
N ALA A 232 13.59 -14.84 4.94
CA ALA A 232 13.70 -16.24 4.51
C ALA A 232 12.65 -17.18 5.14
N LEU A 233 12.00 -16.77 6.22
CA LEU A 233 10.92 -17.51 6.87
C LEU A 233 9.52 -17.15 6.37
N CYS A 234 9.40 -16.16 5.48
CA CYS A 234 8.13 -15.72 4.92
C CYS A 234 7.75 -16.64 3.75
N ASN A 235 6.58 -17.26 3.84
CA ASN A 235 6.13 -18.30 2.91
C ASN A 235 4.84 -17.91 2.18
N GLU A 236 4.37 -16.67 2.32
CA GLU A 236 3.14 -16.22 1.70
C GLU A 236 3.35 -16.04 0.19
N TRP A 237 2.26 -16.07 -0.57
CA TRP A 237 2.27 -15.93 -2.03
C TRP A 237 2.86 -14.60 -2.53
N ASP A 238 2.85 -13.57 -1.69
CA ASP A 238 3.39 -12.24 -1.96
C ASP A 238 4.80 -12.03 -1.39
N SER A 239 5.40 -13.07 -0.79
CA SER A 239 6.79 -13.08 -0.35
C SER A 239 7.70 -13.46 -1.51
N LEU A 240 8.90 -12.89 -1.54
CA LEU A 240 9.98 -13.38 -2.41
C LEU A 240 11.00 -14.12 -1.53
N PRO A 241 11.54 -15.24 -2.00
CA PRO A 241 12.64 -15.89 -1.33
C PRO A 241 13.87 -14.96 -1.39
N VAL A 242 14.09 -14.21 -0.32
CA VAL A 242 15.24 -13.31 -0.21
C VAL A 242 16.38 -14.08 0.43
N ASN A 243 17.39 -14.41 -0.35
CA ASN A 243 18.62 -15.03 0.14
C ASN A 243 19.58 -14.02 0.81
N GLY A 244 19.10 -12.81 1.11
CA GLY A 244 19.87 -11.73 1.71
C GLY A 244 19.63 -11.59 3.20
N THR A 245 20.64 -11.10 3.92
CA THR A 245 20.52 -10.66 5.31
C THR A 245 20.14 -9.19 5.35
N PHE A 246 19.20 -8.82 6.20
CA PHE A 246 18.81 -7.43 6.41
C PHE A 246 19.92 -6.66 7.12
N LYS A 247 20.15 -5.44 6.65
CA LYS A 247 21.03 -4.47 7.28
C LYS A 247 20.21 -3.60 8.22
N GLU A 248 20.59 -3.61 9.50
CA GLU A 248 19.97 -2.74 10.51
C GLU A 248 20.01 -1.28 10.08
N LYS A 249 18.92 -0.54 10.37
CA LYS A 249 18.73 0.88 10.06
C LYS A 249 18.59 1.21 8.57
N TRP A 250 18.55 0.18 7.71
CA TRP A 250 18.33 0.28 6.28
C TRP A 250 17.14 -0.55 5.82
N ASP A 251 17.16 -1.85 6.11
CA ASP A 251 16.09 -2.77 5.71
C ASP A 251 15.10 -3.02 6.85
N CYS A 252 15.53 -2.79 8.08
CA CYS A 252 14.74 -2.94 9.30
C CYS A 252 15.28 -2.04 10.42
N LEU A 253 14.52 -1.88 11.50
CA LEU A 253 14.99 -1.22 12.72
C LEU A 253 16.21 -1.93 13.30
N SER A 254 17.00 -1.23 14.12
CA SER A 254 18.05 -1.87 14.91
C SER A 254 17.44 -2.79 15.98
N LYS A 255 18.23 -3.77 16.39
CA LYS A 255 17.86 -4.67 17.49
C LYS A 255 17.56 -3.89 18.78
N GLU A 256 18.36 -2.86 19.07
CA GLU A 256 18.19 -2.00 20.23
C GLU A 256 16.85 -1.24 20.19
N SER A 257 16.52 -0.62 19.07
CA SER A 257 15.27 0.12 18.88
C SER A 257 14.05 -0.80 18.96
N THR A 258 14.15 -1.99 18.39
CA THR A 258 13.09 -3.00 18.50
C THR A 258 12.83 -3.41 19.95
N LEU A 259 13.89 -3.67 20.73
CA LEU A 259 13.77 -4.00 22.15
C LEU A 259 13.21 -2.84 22.96
N TYR A 260 13.64 -1.61 22.67
CA TYR A 260 13.10 -0.41 23.30
C TYR A 260 11.59 -0.27 23.07
N LEU A 261 11.13 -0.40 21.84
CA LEU A 261 9.71 -0.32 21.50
C LEU A 261 8.89 -1.43 22.18
N LYS A 262 9.37 -2.67 22.15
CA LYS A 262 8.73 -3.79 22.85
C LYS A 262 8.58 -3.53 24.35
N LYS A 263 9.63 -3.02 24.99
CA LYS A 263 9.64 -2.73 26.43
C LYS A 263 8.73 -1.55 26.78
N SER A 264 8.78 -0.47 26.00
CA SER A 264 8.06 0.77 26.31
C SER A 264 6.56 0.66 26.02
N LEU A 265 6.17 -0.01 24.93
CA LEU A 265 4.78 -0.02 24.48
C LEU A 265 4.05 -1.33 24.79
N ASN A 266 4.77 -2.43 25.03
CA ASN A 266 4.17 -3.76 25.24
C ASN A 266 3.09 -4.10 24.23
N PHE A 267 3.34 -3.79 22.94
CA PHE A 267 2.38 -4.00 21.86
C PHE A 267 2.17 -5.50 21.59
N ARG A 268 0.99 -5.86 21.07
CA ARG A 268 0.64 -7.25 20.74
C ARG A 268 1.10 -7.68 19.37
N GLU A 269 1.17 -6.74 18.42
CA GLU A 269 1.56 -6.98 17.05
C GLU A 269 2.12 -5.70 16.41
N ALA A 270 2.88 -5.86 15.32
CA ALA A 270 3.44 -4.76 14.55
C ALA A 270 3.07 -4.86 13.07
N TRP A 271 2.94 -3.72 12.42
CA TRP A 271 2.63 -3.58 11.00
C TRP A 271 3.69 -2.70 10.36
N SER A 272 4.22 -3.15 9.22
CA SER A 272 5.29 -2.46 8.50
C SER A 272 5.13 -2.54 6.99
N GLY A 273 5.92 -1.75 6.25
CA GLY A 273 6.06 -1.77 4.80
C GLY A 273 7.52 -1.94 4.40
N HIS A 274 8.02 -1.02 3.57
CA HIS A 274 9.43 -0.80 3.21
C HIS A 274 10.09 -1.89 2.34
N THR A 275 9.92 -3.16 2.66
CA THR A 275 10.56 -4.25 1.90
C THR A 275 9.89 -4.50 0.55
N HIS A 276 8.75 -3.87 0.29
CA HIS A 276 7.88 -4.06 -0.87
C HIS A 276 7.31 -5.47 -1.00
N GLN A 277 7.65 -6.38 -0.10
CA GLN A 277 7.23 -7.78 -0.09
C GLN A 277 6.35 -8.06 1.12
N GLY A 278 5.37 -8.94 0.95
CA GLY A 278 4.54 -9.38 2.07
C GLY A 278 5.27 -10.39 2.95
N CYS A 279 5.10 -10.27 4.25
CA CYS A 279 5.64 -11.21 5.21
C CYS A 279 4.82 -11.26 6.49
N ILE A 280 4.55 -12.45 6.99
CA ILE A 280 4.03 -12.66 8.35
C ILE A 280 5.16 -13.28 9.17
N TYR A 281 5.79 -12.45 10.00
CA TYR A 281 6.94 -12.86 10.78
C TYR A 281 6.59 -12.97 12.26
N LYS A 282 6.96 -14.08 12.88
CA LYS A 282 6.81 -14.27 14.34
C LYS A 282 8.14 -14.03 15.03
N HIS A 283 8.21 -12.97 15.83
CA HIS A 283 9.32 -12.72 16.73
C HIS A 283 9.19 -13.62 17.96
N TRP A 284 10.12 -14.54 18.15
CA TRP A 284 10.07 -15.55 19.22
C TRP A 284 10.66 -15.10 20.56
N ASP A 285 11.28 -13.92 20.59
CA ASP A 285 11.78 -13.30 21.82
C ASP A 285 10.60 -12.91 22.74
N ASN A 286 10.85 -12.86 24.04
CA ASN A 286 9.80 -12.63 25.04
C ASN A 286 9.56 -11.12 25.24
N PRO A 287 8.30 -10.61 25.08
CA PRO A 287 7.14 -11.35 24.61
C PRO A 287 7.22 -11.64 23.09
N SER A 288 6.68 -12.79 22.67
CA SER A 288 6.55 -13.08 21.25
C SER A 288 5.48 -12.20 20.61
N VAL A 289 5.77 -11.67 19.42
CA VAL A 289 4.88 -10.76 18.68
C VAL A 289 4.82 -11.16 17.22
N TYR A 290 3.65 -11.06 16.62
CA TYR A 290 3.51 -11.14 15.17
C TYR A 290 3.83 -9.79 14.54
N GLU A 291 4.49 -9.83 13.39
CA GLU A 291 4.69 -8.68 12.52
C GLU A 291 4.14 -8.99 11.14
N TYR A 292 3.34 -8.05 10.62
CA TYR A 292 2.76 -8.10 9.30
C TYR A 292 3.43 -7.04 8.43
N THR A 293 4.26 -7.46 7.48
CA THR A 293 4.82 -6.58 6.47
C THR A 293 3.91 -6.57 5.26
N VAL A 294 3.46 -5.38 4.88
CA VAL A 294 2.53 -5.16 3.78
C VAL A 294 3.33 -4.95 2.50
N ALA A 295 2.97 -5.66 1.45
CA ALA A 295 3.60 -5.49 0.16
C ALA A 295 3.25 -4.15 -0.49
N SER A 296 4.07 -3.70 -1.44
CA SER A 296 3.83 -2.46 -2.17
C SER A 296 2.49 -2.48 -2.90
N PHE A 297 1.75 -1.36 -2.82
CA PHE A 297 0.47 -1.12 -3.49
C PHE A 297 0.65 -0.70 -4.96
N SER A 298 1.86 -0.59 -5.45
CA SER A 298 2.18 0.02 -6.75
C SER A 298 2.95 -0.93 -7.68
N TRP A 299 2.59 -0.92 -8.97
CA TRP A 299 3.41 -1.52 -10.02
C TRP A 299 4.82 -0.91 -10.12
N ARG A 300 5.08 0.19 -9.41
CA ARG A 300 6.42 0.78 -9.33
C ARG A 300 7.44 -0.21 -8.78
N ASN A 301 7.05 -0.99 -7.79
CA ASN A 301 7.97 -1.82 -7.00
C ASN A 301 7.78 -3.31 -7.25
N ARG A 302 6.60 -3.73 -7.71
CA ARG A 302 6.29 -5.15 -7.95
C ARG A 302 5.23 -5.34 -9.02
N ASN A 303 5.34 -6.47 -9.73
CA ASN A 303 4.39 -6.83 -10.78
C ASN A 303 2.98 -7.18 -10.25
N ASP A 304 2.91 -7.70 -9.02
CA ASP A 304 1.73 -8.25 -8.34
C ASP A 304 1.43 -7.50 -7.04
N PRO A 305 1.09 -6.19 -7.10
CA PRO A 305 0.80 -5.41 -5.92
C PRO A 305 -0.41 -5.96 -5.17
N ASN A 306 -0.51 -5.64 -3.89
CA ASN A 306 -1.62 -6.08 -3.06
C ASN A 306 -1.89 -5.11 -1.90
N TYR A 307 -2.94 -5.41 -1.14
CA TYR A 307 -3.30 -4.75 0.11
C TYR A 307 -3.83 -5.77 1.12
N ILE A 308 -3.99 -5.35 2.35
CA ILE A 308 -4.51 -6.23 3.41
C ILE A 308 -5.83 -5.68 3.95
N LEU A 309 -6.81 -6.56 4.07
CA LEU A 309 -8.00 -6.36 4.90
C LEU A 309 -7.73 -6.96 6.28
N ALA A 310 -7.83 -6.17 7.32
CA ALA A 310 -7.60 -6.59 8.69
C ALA A 310 -8.84 -6.33 9.55
N LEU A 311 -9.22 -7.33 10.34
CA LEU A 311 -10.21 -7.19 11.42
C LEU A 311 -9.46 -7.11 12.75
N PHE A 312 -9.40 -5.91 13.30
CA PHE A 312 -8.83 -5.67 14.62
C PHE A 312 -9.90 -5.83 15.69
N SER A 313 -9.56 -6.51 16.77
CA SER A 313 -10.39 -6.69 17.96
C SER A 313 -9.65 -6.20 19.21
N ASN A 314 -10.36 -5.85 20.25
CA ASN A 314 -9.74 -5.49 21.54
C ASN A 314 -9.39 -6.72 22.40
N VAL A 315 -9.89 -7.90 22.04
CA VAL A 315 -9.80 -9.13 22.84
C VAL A 315 -8.87 -10.15 22.20
N ASP A 316 -8.96 -10.34 20.89
CA ASP A 316 -8.31 -11.44 20.17
C ASP A 316 -7.26 -10.98 19.16
N ASP A 317 -6.54 -11.95 18.62
CA ASP A 317 -5.59 -11.75 17.56
C ASP A 317 -6.27 -11.17 16.31
N THR A 318 -5.53 -10.36 15.61
CA THR A 318 -5.99 -9.76 14.35
C THR A 318 -6.12 -10.82 13.26
N VAL A 319 -7.27 -10.83 12.60
CA VAL A 319 -7.49 -11.71 11.43
C VAL A 319 -7.29 -10.91 10.16
N ILE A 320 -6.53 -11.46 9.22
CA ILE A 320 -6.16 -10.75 7.99
C ILE A 320 -6.55 -11.53 6.74
N TYR A 321 -6.77 -10.80 5.65
CA TYR A 321 -6.84 -11.34 4.31
C TYR A 321 -6.00 -10.49 3.35
N LYS A 322 -5.07 -11.12 2.61
CA LYS A 322 -4.22 -10.47 1.62
C LYS A 322 -4.94 -10.45 0.26
N CYS A 323 -5.23 -9.27 -0.24
CA CYS A 323 -6.03 -9.04 -1.44
C CYS A 323 -5.14 -8.73 -2.64
N ALA A 324 -5.17 -9.61 -3.63
CA ALA A 324 -4.44 -9.39 -4.88
C ALA A 324 -5.08 -8.27 -5.72
N MET A 325 -4.23 -7.58 -6.45
CA MET A 325 -4.62 -6.62 -7.50
C MET A 325 -4.23 -7.16 -8.88
N PRO A 326 -4.70 -6.55 -9.99
CA PRO A 326 -4.24 -6.91 -11.32
C PRO A 326 -2.72 -6.84 -11.43
N THR A 327 -2.12 -7.89 -11.99
CA THR A 327 -0.68 -7.86 -12.26
C THR A 327 -0.38 -6.98 -13.47
N GLU A 328 0.74 -6.24 -13.42
CA GLU A 328 1.17 -5.39 -14.52
C GLU A 328 1.34 -6.18 -15.83
N SER A 329 1.95 -7.36 -15.73
CA SER A 329 2.16 -8.25 -16.87
C SER A 329 0.85 -8.75 -17.49
N ALA A 330 -0.19 -9.04 -16.69
CA ALA A 330 -1.48 -9.47 -17.22
C ALA A 330 -2.13 -8.35 -18.05
N VAL A 331 -2.14 -7.12 -17.55
CA VAL A 331 -2.69 -5.96 -18.26
C VAL A 331 -1.94 -5.71 -19.57
N ILE A 332 -0.60 -5.74 -19.55
CA ILE A 332 0.22 -5.58 -20.76
C ILE A 332 -0.06 -6.69 -21.76
N ASN A 333 -0.12 -7.95 -21.34
CA ASN A 333 -0.38 -9.10 -22.20
C ASN A 333 -1.74 -9.01 -22.87
N ILE A 334 -2.77 -8.53 -22.18
CA ILE A 334 -4.12 -8.35 -22.77
C ILE A 334 -4.08 -7.25 -23.85
N TYR A 335 -3.35 -6.14 -23.63
CA TYR A 335 -3.16 -5.13 -24.67
C TYR A 335 -2.40 -5.68 -25.88
N MET A 336 -1.34 -6.44 -25.65
CA MET A 336 -0.57 -7.07 -26.74
C MET A 336 -1.43 -8.05 -27.54
N LEU A 337 -2.20 -8.90 -26.87
CA LEU A 337 -3.12 -9.84 -27.51
C LEU A 337 -4.17 -9.11 -28.37
N SER A 338 -4.74 -8.06 -27.81
CA SER A 338 -5.71 -7.22 -28.53
C SER A 338 -5.10 -6.58 -29.79
N ALA A 339 -3.87 -6.06 -29.68
CA ALA A 339 -3.15 -5.51 -30.83
C ALA A 339 -2.89 -6.57 -31.90
N ILE A 340 -2.49 -7.79 -31.53
CA ILE A 340 -2.29 -8.92 -32.46
C ILE A 340 -3.59 -9.27 -33.17
N ILE A 341 -4.71 -9.34 -32.45
CA ILE A 341 -6.03 -9.61 -33.03
C ILE A 341 -6.42 -8.55 -34.06
N ILE A 342 -6.21 -7.27 -33.74
CA ILE A 342 -6.49 -6.16 -34.64
C ILE A 342 -5.63 -6.25 -35.91
N ILE A 343 -4.32 -6.49 -35.77
CA ILE A 343 -3.41 -6.64 -36.90
C ILE A 343 -3.82 -7.82 -37.79
N ALA A 344 -4.08 -8.99 -37.20
CA ALA A 344 -4.52 -10.15 -37.91
C ALA A 344 -5.83 -9.88 -38.69
N HIS A 345 -6.80 -9.21 -38.06
CA HIS A 345 -8.06 -8.81 -38.71
C HIS A 345 -7.81 -7.93 -39.91
N TRP A 346 -6.92 -6.96 -39.85
CA TRP A 346 -6.58 -6.08 -40.97
C TRP A 346 -5.84 -6.83 -42.10
N ILE A 347 -4.94 -7.77 -41.77
CA ILE A 347 -4.24 -8.59 -42.77
C ILE A 347 -5.27 -9.42 -43.55
N VAL A 348 -6.19 -10.11 -42.86
CA VAL A 348 -7.26 -10.89 -43.49
C VAL A 348 -8.16 -10.01 -44.36
N PHE A 349 -8.54 -8.85 -43.86
CA PHE A 349 -9.37 -7.89 -44.59
C PHE A 349 -8.68 -7.39 -45.87
N ILE A 350 -7.42 -7.04 -45.83
CA ILE A 350 -6.63 -6.61 -47.00
C ILE A 350 -6.50 -7.76 -48.01
N PHE A 351 -6.21 -8.98 -47.56
CA PHE A 351 -6.13 -10.15 -48.39
C PHE A 351 -7.45 -10.40 -49.16
N MET A 352 -8.58 -10.33 -48.47
CA MET A 352 -9.91 -10.49 -49.06
C MET A 352 -10.22 -9.40 -50.11
N LEU A 353 -9.79 -8.16 -49.89
CA LEU A 353 -9.93 -7.09 -50.88
C LEU A 353 -9.11 -7.35 -52.16
N PHE A 354 -7.88 -7.83 -52.02
CA PHE A 354 -7.07 -8.21 -53.20
C PHE A 354 -7.65 -9.41 -53.95
N TYR A 355 -8.12 -10.40 -53.21
CA TYR A 355 -8.74 -11.59 -53.81
C TYR A 355 -10.00 -11.24 -54.62
N THR A 356 -10.90 -10.44 -54.07
CA THR A 356 -12.12 -10.00 -54.76
C THR A 356 -11.79 -9.13 -55.99
N ARG A 357 -10.83 -8.22 -55.92
CA ARG A 357 -10.38 -7.43 -57.07
C ARG A 357 -9.81 -8.28 -58.17
N ASN A 358 -8.98 -9.27 -57.85
CA ASN A 358 -8.41 -10.18 -58.86
C ASN A 358 -9.48 -11.03 -59.56
N ASN A 359 -10.46 -11.50 -58.79
CA ASN A 359 -11.55 -12.27 -59.37
C ASN A 359 -12.45 -11.40 -60.32
N GLN A 360 -12.71 -10.17 -59.94
CA GLN A 360 -13.45 -9.24 -60.79
C GLN A 360 -12.71 -8.95 -62.10
N ARG A 361 -11.38 -8.73 -62.06
CA ARG A 361 -10.57 -8.56 -63.27
C ARG A 361 -10.63 -9.74 -64.20
N LYS A 362 -10.49 -10.99 -63.66
CA LYS A 362 -10.58 -12.22 -64.46
C LYS A 362 -11.95 -12.44 -65.09
N VAL A 363 -13.03 -11.99 -64.46
CA VAL A 363 -14.38 -12.05 -65.01
C VAL A 363 -14.54 -11.03 -66.13
N THR A 364 -14.04 -9.79 -65.98
CA THR A 364 -14.10 -8.75 -66.99
C THR A 364 -13.27 -9.10 -68.24
N GLU A 365 -12.09 -9.72 -68.08
CA GLU A 365 -11.23 -10.19 -69.18
C GLU A 365 -11.85 -11.40 -69.95
N LYS A 366 -12.78 -12.15 -69.37
CA LYS A 366 -13.50 -13.27 -70.09
C LYS A 366 -14.75 -12.81 -70.81
N ILE A 367 -15.24 -11.60 -70.56
CA ILE A 367 -16.45 -11.05 -71.20
C ILE A 367 -16.09 -10.13 -72.37
N ASN A 368 -14.87 -9.67 -72.46
CA ASN A 368 -14.29 -8.97 -73.64
C ASN A 368 -13.54 -9.96 -74.53
#